data_c969c92ac884ee521c5ac62ba9696cc6
#
_entry.id   c969c92ac884ee521c5ac62ba9696cc6
#
_cell.length_a   1.000
_cell.length_b   1.000
_cell.length_c   1.000
_cell.angle_alpha   90.00
_cell.angle_beta   90.00
_cell.angle_gamma   90.00
#
_symmetry.space_group_name_H-M   'P 1'
#
loop_
_entity.id
_entity.type
_entity.pdbx_description
1 polymer ?
#
loop_
_entity_poly.entity_id
_entity_poly.type
_entity_poly.pdbx_seq_one_letter_code
_entity_poly.pdbx_strand_id
1 'polypeptide(L)'
;MTVAIHSDIEFYAIIGKAVSRAIDEVIERVFSALQDEIRRDIYGAYTPQDYERTEGLLEAWKHEAIGLSGNIEFQPDMLEPDPEGFHYDSPYGWDVREEIFGILEGGYKAYNAKTGKRAIPRRPMWEDFLAKIDSKINRWIIIALRRQGLVLEEVQWISS
;
A
#
# COMPACT_ATOMS: atom_id res chain seq x y z
N MET A 1 36.80 0.69 -2.73
CA MET A 1 36.91 2.00 -3.42
C MET A 1 36.78 3.06 -2.36
N THR A 2 37.82 3.82 -2.12
CA THR A 2 37.82 4.88 -1.09
C THR A 2 37.48 6.19 -1.78
N VAL A 3 36.41 6.86 -1.37
CA VAL A 3 36.02 8.17 -1.88
C VAL A 3 36.53 9.21 -0.90
N ALA A 4 37.36 10.12 -1.38
CA ALA A 4 37.80 11.27 -0.57
C ALA A 4 36.68 12.33 -0.64
N ILE A 5 36.15 12.73 0.51
CA ILE A 5 35.14 13.77 0.65
C ILE A 5 35.85 15.04 1.11
N HIS A 6 35.72 16.12 0.34
CA HIS A 6 36.42 17.38 0.57
C HIS A 6 35.52 18.48 1.14
N SER A 7 34.22 18.27 1.22
CA SER A 7 33.28 19.23 1.81
C SER A 7 32.03 18.56 2.36
N ASP A 8 31.38 19.21 3.33
CA ASP A 8 30.09 18.77 3.89
C ASP A 8 29.03 18.69 2.81
N ILE A 9 29.02 19.58 1.83
CA ILE A 9 28.08 19.60 0.71
C ILE A 9 28.24 18.33 -0.13
N GLU A 10 29.46 17.93 -0.44
CA GLU A 10 29.76 16.73 -1.21
C GLU A 10 29.36 15.47 -0.42
N PHE A 11 29.62 15.45 0.87
CA PHE A 11 29.20 14.38 1.77
C PHE A 11 27.68 14.21 1.79
N TYR A 12 26.92 15.31 2.01
CA TYR A 12 25.47 15.26 2.00
C TYR A 12 24.89 14.88 0.63
N ALA A 13 25.52 15.28 -0.47
CA ALA A 13 25.07 14.89 -1.80
C ALA A 13 25.26 13.39 -2.06
N ILE A 14 26.36 12.79 -1.61
CA ILE A 14 26.64 11.36 -1.76
C ILE A 14 25.67 10.53 -0.88
N ILE A 15 25.55 10.90 0.39
CA ILE A 15 24.65 10.20 1.31
C ILE A 15 23.19 10.36 0.88
N GLY A 16 22.77 11.56 0.47
CA GLY A 16 21.43 11.82 0.01
C GLY A 16 21.03 10.92 -1.16
N LYS A 17 21.92 10.74 -2.14
CA LYS A 17 21.67 9.81 -3.25
C LYS A 17 21.56 8.35 -2.79
N ALA A 18 22.43 7.93 -1.89
CA ALA A 18 22.41 6.56 -1.38
C ALA A 18 21.14 6.29 -0.57
N VAL A 19 20.73 7.23 0.26
CA VAL A 19 19.50 7.13 1.04
C VAL A 19 18.26 7.17 0.14
N SER A 20 18.21 8.08 -0.84
CA SER A 20 17.09 8.12 -1.81
C SER A 20 16.91 6.79 -2.53
N ARG A 21 17.99 6.19 -3.05
CA ARG A 21 17.92 4.86 -3.68
C ARG A 21 17.50 3.76 -2.72
N ALA A 22 17.90 3.85 -1.45
CA ALA A 22 17.45 2.89 -0.45
C ALA A 22 15.95 3.04 -0.15
N ILE A 23 15.42 4.26 -0.12
CA ILE A 23 13.99 4.52 0.02
C ILE A 23 13.22 4.00 -1.20
N ASP A 24 13.70 4.23 -2.43
CA ASP A 24 13.11 3.65 -3.65
C ASP A 24 12.99 2.12 -3.53
N GLU A 25 14.07 1.44 -3.12
CA GLU A 25 14.06 -0.02 -2.94
C GLU A 25 13.07 -0.46 -1.85
N VAL A 26 12.96 0.29 -0.77
CA VAL A 26 12.07 -0.06 0.34
C VAL A 26 10.61 0.15 -0.05
N ILE A 27 10.28 1.27 -0.71
CA ILE A 27 8.89 1.54 -1.10
C ILE A 27 8.37 0.52 -2.10
N GLU A 28 9.20 0.07 -3.04
CA GLU A 28 8.88 -1.02 -3.96
C GLU A 28 8.54 -2.33 -3.23
N ARG A 29 9.30 -2.65 -2.18
CA ARG A 29 9.03 -3.85 -1.35
C ARG A 29 7.76 -3.72 -0.54
N VAL A 30 7.51 -2.54 0.03
CA VAL A 30 6.29 -2.25 0.78
C VAL A 30 5.08 -2.36 -0.16
N PHE A 31 5.19 -1.80 -1.34
CA PHE A 31 4.14 -1.87 -2.37
C PHE A 31 3.86 -3.31 -2.82
N SER A 32 4.91 -4.08 -3.11
CA SER A 32 4.75 -5.50 -3.44
C SER A 32 4.08 -6.29 -2.31
N ALA A 33 4.44 -6.02 -1.06
CA ALA A 33 3.80 -6.67 0.09
C ALA A 33 2.32 -6.28 0.24
N LEU A 34 1.95 -5.03 -0.08
CA LEU A 34 0.55 -4.60 -0.13
C LEU A 34 -0.24 -5.34 -1.20
N GLN A 35 0.31 -5.47 -2.40
CA GLN A 35 -0.33 -6.21 -3.48
C GLN A 35 -0.54 -7.69 -3.12
N ASP A 36 0.43 -8.31 -2.45
CA ASP A 36 0.31 -9.70 -1.98
C ASP A 36 -0.79 -9.85 -0.92
N GLU A 37 -0.92 -8.85 -0.02
CA GLU A 37 -1.98 -8.83 0.98
C GLU A 37 -3.37 -8.71 0.33
N ILE A 38 -3.52 -7.79 -0.65
CA ILE A 38 -4.77 -7.64 -1.42
C ILE A 38 -5.13 -8.96 -2.12
N ARG A 39 -4.16 -9.58 -2.81
CA ARG A 39 -4.40 -10.87 -3.48
C ARG A 39 -4.87 -11.96 -2.52
N ARG A 40 -4.24 -12.03 -1.34
CA ARG A 40 -4.58 -13.06 -0.36
C ARG A 40 -5.91 -12.81 0.31
N ASP A 41 -6.12 -11.62 0.86
CA ASP A 41 -7.21 -11.33 1.79
C ASP A 41 -8.48 -10.85 1.07
N ILE A 42 -8.35 -10.25 -0.10
CA ILE A 42 -9.47 -9.81 -0.89
C ILE A 42 -9.79 -10.81 -2.00
N TYR A 43 -8.84 -11.06 -2.88
CA TYR A 43 -9.10 -11.92 -4.04
C TYR A 43 -9.07 -13.42 -3.71
N GLY A 44 -8.24 -13.85 -2.76
CA GLY A 44 -8.20 -15.23 -2.30
C GLY A 44 -9.35 -15.64 -1.39
N ALA A 45 -10.05 -14.67 -0.79
CA ALA A 45 -11.09 -14.95 0.21
C ALA A 45 -12.37 -15.58 -0.37
N TYR A 46 -12.67 -15.36 -1.65
CA TYR A 46 -13.81 -15.98 -2.34
C TYR A 46 -13.63 -15.98 -3.85
N THR A 47 -14.33 -16.86 -4.54
CA THR A 47 -14.43 -16.87 -6.01
C THR A 47 -15.80 -16.31 -6.39
N PRO A 48 -15.86 -15.21 -7.18
CA PRO A 48 -17.14 -14.68 -7.65
C PRO A 48 -17.84 -15.69 -8.56
N GLN A 49 -19.17 -15.80 -8.45
CA GLN A 49 -19.98 -16.67 -9.27
C GLN A 49 -20.71 -15.93 -10.40
N ASP A 50 -20.94 -14.63 -10.18
CA ASP A 50 -21.84 -13.84 -11.02
C ASP A 50 -21.15 -12.71 -11.79
N TYR A 51 -19.83 -12.51 -11.63
CA TYR A 51 -19.09 -11.47 -12.31
C TYR A 51 -17.60 -11.83 -12.50
N GLU A 52 -16.96 -11.22 -13.49
CA GLU A 52 -15.53 -11.33 -13.72
C GLU A 52 -14.78 -10.30 -12.88
N ARG A 53 -13.69 -10.71 -12.24
CA ARG A 53 -12.84 -9.78 -11.48
C ARG A 53 -11.95 -8.99 -12.40
N THR A 54 -11.96 -7.68 -12.25
CA THR A 54 -11.08 -6.78 -13.01
C THR A 54 -9.69 -6.59 -12.38
N GLU A 55 -9.47 -7.10 -11.16
CA GLU A 55 -8.25 -6.82 -10.35
C GLU A 55 -7.98 -5.32 -10.13
N GLY A 56 -8.96 -4.46 -10.39
CA GLY A 56 -8.83 -3.01 -10.31
C GLY A 56 -8.32 -2.50 -8.96
N LEU A 57 -8.62 -3.21 -7.86
CA LEU A 57 -8.09 -2.83 -6.54
C LEU A 57 -6.56 -2.96 -6.45
N LEU A 58 -5.93 -3.84 -7.22
CA LEU A 58 -4.46 -3.93 -7.29
C LEU A 58 -3.86 -2.76 -8.07
N GLU A 59 -4.57 -2.29 -9.09
CA GLU A 59 -4.14 -1.22 -9.97
C GLU A 59 -4.43 0.17 -9.38
N ALA A 60 -5.38 0.26 -8.44
CA ALA A 60 -5.80 1.50 -7.81
C ALA A 60 -4.82 2.05 -6.76
N TRP A 61 -3.59 1.60 -6.76
CA TRP A 61 -2.57 2.08 -5.85
C TRP A 61 -1.39 2.66 -6.60
N LYS A 62 -0.93 3.80 -6.11
CA LYS A 62 0.28 4.45 -6.57
C LYS A 62 1.32 4.46 -5.46
N HIS A 63 2.56 4.29 -5.83
CA HIS A 63 3.68 4.46 -4.91
C HIS A 63 4.73 5.37 -5.53
N GLU A 64 5.40 6.12 -4.70
CA GLU A 64 6.47 7.01 -5.12
C GLU A 64 7.45 7.24 -3.98
N ALA A 65 8.70 7.51 -4.34
CA ALA A 65 9.71 7.99 -3.40
C ALA A 65 10.15 9.40 -3.80
N ILE A 66 10.09 10.33 -2.85
CA ILE A 66 10.46 11.72 -3.04
C ILE A 66 11.51 12.11 -2.00
N GLY A 67 12.76 12.24 -2.44
CA GLY A 67 13.87 12.59 -1.56
C GLY A 67 14.13 11.51 -0.52
N LEU A 68 13.78 11.78 0.74
CA LEU A 68 13.98 10.87 1.87
C LEU A 68 12.66 10.24 2.36
N SER A 69 11.59 10.37 1.61
CA SER A 69 10.26 9.89 1.96
C SER A 69 9.74 8.92 0.91
N GLY A 70 8.98 7.90 1.35
CA GLY A 70 8.21 7.04 0.49
C GLY A 70 6.72 7.21 0.78
N ASN A 71 5.89 7.18 -0.25
CA ASN A 71 4.44 7.28 -0.15
C ASN A 71 3.77 6.14 -0.91
N ILE A 72 2.68 5.61 -0.36
CA ILE A 72 1.76 4.71 -1.04
C ILE A 72 0.36 5.29 -0.86
N GLU A 73 -0.33 5.51 -1.95
CA GLU A 73 -1.61 6.19 -1.99
C GLU A 73 -2.63 5.36 -2.76
N PHE A 74 -3.82 5.28 -2.22
CA PHE A 74 -4.96 4.71 -2.91
C PHE A 74 -5.57 5.76 -3.85
N GLN A 75 -5.83 5.34 -5.10
CA GLN A 75 -6.38 6.17 -6.17
C GLN A 75 -7.77 5.64 -6.55
N PRO A 76 -8.85 6.09 -5.90
CA PRO A 76 -10.20 5.57 -6.16
C PRO A 76 -10.63 5.75 -7.61
N ASP A 77 -10.16 6.82 -8.26
CA ASP A 77 -10.47 7.11 -9.67
C ASP A 77 -9.91 6.07 -10.66
N MET A 78 -8.92 5.28 -10.23
CA MET A 78 -8.37 4.18 -11.01
C MET A 78 -9.25 2.92 -10.98
N LEU A 79 -10.23 2.86 -10.09
CA LEU A 79 -11.21 1.78 -10.10
C LEU A 79 -12.16 1.99 -11.27
N GLU A 80 -12.26 0.96 -12.12
CA GLU A 80 -13.24 0.99 -13.20
C GLU A 80 -14.65 1.13 -12.64
N PRO A 81 -15.45 2.05 -13.20
CA PRO A 81 -16.86 2.10 -12.87
C PRO A 81 -17.52 0.79 -13.29
N ASP A 82 -18.37 0.21 -12.43
CA ASP A 82 -19.17 -0.95 -12.76
C ASP A 82 -20.04 -0.63 -13.99
N PRO A 83 -19.84 -1.30 -15.15
CA PRO A 83 -20.58 -1.00 -16.38
C PRO A 83 -22.09 -1.27 -16.26
N GLU A 84 -22.49 -2.04 -15.27
CA GLU A 84 -23.91 -2.37 -15.04
C GLU A 84 -24.61 -1.40 -14.07
N GLY A 85 -23.92 -0.40 -13.53
CA GLY A 85 -24.50 0.63 -12.67
C GLY A 85 -25.05 0.12 -11.32
N PHE A 86 -24.74 -1.12 -10.97
CA PHE A 86 -25.39 -1.82 -9.86
C PHE A 86 -24.97 -1.32 -8.48
N HIS A 87 -23.87 -0.59 -8.39
CA HIS A 87 -23.26 -0.24 -7.11
C HIS A 87 -23.01 1.27 -6.91
N TYR A 88 -23.17 2.09 -7.94
CA TYR A 88 -22.81 3.50 -7.87
C TYR A 88 -23.97 4.46 -7.67
N ASP A 89 -25.18 4.03 -7.98
CA ASP A 89 -26.39 4.76 -7.63
C ASP A 89 -26.83 4.41 -6.20
N SER A 90 -25.99 4.76 -5.23
CA SER A 90 -26.51 4.92 -3.89
C SER A 90 -27.58 6.00 -3.96
N PRO A 91 -28.81 5.77 -3.46
CA PRO A 91 -29.82 6.80 -3.37
C PRO A 91 -29.38 8.03 -2.54
N TYR A 92 -28.21 7.95 -1.96
CA TYR A 92 -27.56 8.98 -1.15
C TYR A 92 -26.41 9.71 -1.87
N GLY A 93 -26.15 9.41 -3.16
CA GLY A 93 -25.09 10.09 -3.94
C GLY A 93 -23.65 9.79 -3.50
N TRP A 94 -23.41 8.64 -2.87
CA TRP A 94 -22.07 8.25 -2.44
C TRP A 94 -21.31 7.58 -3.58
N ASP A 95 -20.06 7.98 -3.77
CA ASP A 95 -19.13 7.26 -4.62
C ASP A 95 -18.55 6.06 -3.83
N VAL A 96 -19.01 4.86 -4.16
CA VAL A 96 -18.56 3.62 -3.49
C VAL A 96 -17.05 3.42 -3.61
N ARG A 97 -16.42 4.01 -4.63
CA ARG A 97 -14.97 3.91 -4.82
C ARG A 97 -14.20 4.59 -3.68
N GLU A 98 -14.70 5.71 -3.18
CA GLU A 98 -14.12 6.40 -2.04
C GLU A 98 -14.29 5.63 -0.72
N GLU A 99 -15.40 4.90 -0.60
CA GLU A 99 -15.79 4.15 0.60
C GLU A 99 -15.27 2.69 0.63
N ILE A 100 -14.67 2.19 -0.46
CA ILE A 100 -14.35 0.76 -0.61
C ILE A 100 -13.46 0.25 0.52
N PHE A 101 -12.53 1.06 1.00
CA PHE A 101 -11.69 0.70 2.14
C PHE A 101 -12.49 0.57 3.43
N GLY A 102 -13.35 1.53 3.73
CA GLY A 102 -14.23 1.48 4.90
C GLY A 102 -15.13 0.24 4.87
N ILE A 103 -15.62 -0.11 3.67
CA ILE A 103 -16.45 -1.31 3.45
C ILE A 103 -15.66 -2.59 3.68
N LEU A 104 -14.42 -2.67 3.20
CA LEU A 104 -13.57 -3.85 3.37
C LEU A 104 -13.10 -4.00 4.82
N GLU A 105 -12.61 -2.93 5.44
CA GLU A 105 -12.10 -2.93 6.82
C GLU A 105 -13.22 -3.14 7.85
N GLY A 106 -14.36 -2.47 7.68
CA GLY A 106 -15.48 -2.51 8.61
C GLY A 106 -16.48 -3.64 8.37
N GLY A 107 -16.49 -4.19 7.17
CA GLY A 107 -17.58 -5.01 6.68
C GLY A 107 -18.84 -4.20 6.36
N TYR A 108 -19.69 -4.72 5.49
CA TYR A 108 -20.93 -4.05 5.11
C TYR A 108 -22.12 -5.00 5.15
N LYS A 109 -23.21 -4.56 5.77
CA LYS A 109 -24.49 -5.29 5.78
C LYS A 109 -25.44 -4.64 4.78
N ALA A 110 -25.42 -5.11 3.53
CA ALA A 110 -26.41 -4.69 2.55
C ALA A 110 -27.70 -5.51 2.72
N TYR A 111 -28.83 -4.82 2.71
CA TYR A 111 -30.13 -5.46 2.67
C TYR A 111 -30.59 -5.57 1.22
N ASN A 112 -30.62 -6.77 0.69
CA ASN A 112 -31.22 -7.03 -0.60
C ASN A 112 -32.65 -7.59 -0.38
N ALA A 113 -33.67 -6.85 -0.83
CA ALA A 113 -35.08 -7.22 -0.66
C ALA A 113 -35.47 -8.54 -1.32
N LYS A 114 -34.72 -9.00 -2.33
CA LYS A 114 -35.00 -10.24 -3.08
C LYS A 114 -34.27 -11.47 -2.53
N THR A 115 -33.09 -11.32 -1.95
CA THR A 115 -32.23 -12.45 -1.60
C THR A 115 -31.90 -12.53 -0.09
N GLY A 116 -32.40 -11.59 0.70
CA GLY A 116 -32.06 -11.49 2.10
C GLY A 116 -30.73 -10.73 2.33
N LYS A 117 -30.25 -10.76 3.54
CA LYS A 117 -29.07 -10.01 3.96
C LYS A 117 -27.82 -10.52 3.25
N ARG A 118 -27.22 -9.72 2.37
CA ARG A 118 -25.82 -9.90 1.97
C ARG A 118 -24.96 -9.15 2.98
N ALA A 119 -24.08 -9.86 3.66
CA ALA A 119 -23.04 -9.25 4.48
C ALA A 119 -21.73 -9.38 3.74
N ILE A 120 -21.05 -8.28 3.50
CA ILE A 120 -19.62 -8.31 3.15
C ILE A 120 -18.89 -8.49 4.46
N PRO A 121 -18.20 -9.62 4.68
CA PRO A 121 -17.47 -9.83 5.92
C PRO A 121 -16.36 -8.80 6.05
N ARG A 122 -16.07 -8.42 7.30
CA ARG A 122 -14.90 -7.62 7.61
C ARG A 122 -13.64 -8.32 7.10
N ARG A 123 -12.77 -7.54 6.45
CA ARG A 123 -11.47 -7.98 5.95
C ARG A 123 -10.45 -6.92 6.33
N PRO A 124 -9.86 -6.96 7.53
CA PRO A 124 -8.95 -5.94 8.04
C PRO A 124 -7.58 -6.01 7.35
N MET A 125 -7.60 -5.99 6.02
CA MET A 125 -6.42 -6.12 5.16
C MET A 125 -5.39 -5.04 5.45
N TRP A 126 -5.86 -3.79 5.64
CA TRP A 126 -4.98 -2.67 5.90
C TRP A 126 -4.33 -2.74 7.29
N GLU A 127 -5.12 -3.04 8.33
CA GLU A 127 -4.61 -3.23 9.69
C GLU A 127 -3.58 -4.35 9.73
N ASP A 128 -3.88 -5.50 9.11
CA ASP A 128 -3.00 -6.67 9.04
C ASP A 128 -1.73 -6.37 8.24
N PHE A 129 -1.85 -5.63 7.13
CA PHE A 129 -0.73 -5.16 6.34
C PHE A 129 0.20 -4.27 7.16
N LEU A 130 -0.32 -3.23 7.81
CA LEU A 130 0.48 -2.31 8.63
C LEU A 130 1.23 -3.04 9.74
N ALA A 131 0.56 -3.94 10.46
CA ALA A 131 1.19 -4.73 11.52
C ALA A 131 2.35 -5.61 11.00
N LYS A 132 2.21 -6.18 9.80
CA LYS A 132 3.26 -6.98 9.15
C LYS A 132 4.43 -6.14 8.68
N ILE A 133 4.15 -4.96 8.12
CA ILE A 133 5.20 -4.07 7.60
C ILE A 133 5.99 -3.45 8.74
N ASP A 134 5.35 -3.00 9.80
CA ASP A 134 6.01 -2.39 10.96
C ASP A 134 7.15 -3.28 11.48
N SER A 135 6.93 -4.58 11.55
CA SER A 135 7.94 -5.54 11.98
C SER A 135 9.12 -5.74 10.99
N LYS A 136 8.98 -5.33 9.73
CA LYS A 136 9.93 -5.64 8.65
C LYS A 136 10.63 -4.41 8.09
N ILE A 137 9.99 -3.24 8.15
CA ILE A 137 10.43 -2.03 7.46
C ILE A 137 11.85 -1.62 7.88
N ASN A 138 12.16 -1.68 9.17
CA ASN A 138 13.46 -1.37 9.72
C ASN A 138 14.56 -2.24 9.12
N ARG A 139 14.29 -3.54 9.03
CA ARG A 139 15.23 -4.49 8.44
C ARG A 139 15.44 -4.22 6.95
N TRP A 140 14.38 -3.89 6.23
CA TRP A 140 14.47 -3.57 4.81
C TRP A 140 15.26 -2.30 4.56
N ILE A 141 15.05 -1.25 5.38
CA ILE A 141 15.84 -0.01 5.31
C ILE A 141 17.33 -0.30 5.55
N ILE A 142 17.66 -1.03 6.59
CA ILE A 142 19.07 -1.39 6.90
C ILE A 142 19.70 -2.16 5.73
N ILE A 143 19.00 -3.14 5.17
CA ILE A 143 19.50 -3.92 4.04
C ILE A 143 19.68 -3.03 2.80
N ALA A 144 18.70 -2.17 2.50
CA ALA A 144 18.79 -1.27 1.37
C ALA A 144 19.94 -0.27 1.49
N LEU A 145 20.12 0.33 2.66
CA LEU A 145 21.23 1.24 2.93
C LEU A 145 22.59 0.55 2.80
N ARG A 146 22.71 -0.68 3.32
CA ARG A 146 23.95 -1.48 3.17
C ARG A 146 24.26 -1.78 1.70
N ARG A 147 23.26 -2.04 0.87
CA ARG A 147 23.44 -2.24 -0.57
C ARG A 147 23.94 -0.98 -1.28
N GLN A 148 23.61 0.20 -0.75
CA GLN A 148 24.14 1.48 -1.23
C GLN A 148 25.52 1.81 -0.65
N GLY A 149 26.15 0.89 0.09
CA GLY A 149 27.49 1.07 0.68
C GLY A 149 27.50 1.83 2.01
N LEU A 150 26.33 2.08 2.59
CA LEU A 150 26.22 2.70 3.92
C LEU A 150 26.25 1.63 5.00
N VAL A 151 27.20 1.72 5.92
CA VAL A 151 27.28 0.84 7.07
C VAL A 151 26.63 1.55 8.26
N LEU A 152 25.53 1.01 8.73
CA LEU A 152 24.86 1.47 9.95
C LEU A 152 25.31 0.56 11.10
N GLU A 153 25.92 1.14 12.11
CA GLU A 153 26.32 0.41 13.31
C GLU A 153 25.16 0.22 14.27
N GLU A 154 24.28 1.23 14.37
CA GLU A 154 23.08 1.17 15.19
C GLU A 154 22.01 2.15 14.67
N VAL A 155 20.74 1.73 14.62
CA VAL A 155 19.61 2.61 14.30
C VAL A 155 18.77 2.76 15.56
N GLN A 156 18.84 3.93 16.20
CA GLN A 156 17.96 4.30 17.28
C GLN A 156 16.80 5.13 16.71
N TRP A 157 15.58 4.63 16.87
CA TRP A 157 14.38 5.40 16.52
C TRP A 157 14.02 6.30 17.68
N ILE A 158 14.01 7.59 17.41
CA ILE A 158 13.45 8.57 18.36
C ILE A 158 11.96 8.65 18.05
N SER A 159 11.15 7.98 18.88
CA SER A 159 9.71 8.20 18.88
C SER A 159 9.42 9.59 19.44
N SER A 160 8.88 10.46 18.61
CA SER A 160 8.35 11.77 19.02
C SER A 160 6.93 11.63 19.56
#